data_31325307e93438422c63b64534206362
#
_entry.id   31325307e93438422c63b64534206362
#
_cell.length_a   1.000
_cell.length_b   1.000
_cell.length_c   1.000
_cell.angle_alpha   90.00
_cell.angle_beta   90.00
_cell.angle_gamma   90.00
#
_symmetry.space_group_name_H-M   'P 1'
#
loop_
_entity.id
_entity.type
_entity.pdbx_description
1 polymer ?
#
loop_
_entity_poly.entity_id
_entity_poly.type
_entity_poly.pdbx_seq_one_letter_code
_entity_poly.pdbx_strand_id
1 'polypeptide(L)'
;MEKRPLVSVIIPAYNCAGLISRAIESVLIQEVSLEIIVIDDGSGDNLEKVLETYRDNPAFSFIKNKTNLGAAGSRNKGVAMAKGRYVAFLDADDYWAAGKLKKQTDAMERTGCVLSCTARELMTPQGELTGRIIPVKEEITYRDLLHHNSINCSSVVLKTEVAKNYPMEHDDSHEDYITWLKILQKYKKACGIREPLLKYRLSNQGKSGNKLQSARMTFMVYRYLGFGILKSCYYFASYALHGVWKYYGFSGKEHKKTTENQRR
;
A
#
# COMPACT_ATOMS: atom_id res chain seq x y z
N MET A 1 -29.87 14.02 5.03
CA MET A 1 -29.11 13.14 4.11
C MET A 1 -27.67 13.06 4.64
N GLU A 2 -27.20 11.90 5.03
CA GLU A 2 -25.81 11.71 5.41
C GLU A 2 -24.91 12.07 4.21
N LYS A 3 -23.95 12.94 4.44
CA LYS A 3 -23.02 13.37 3.39
C LYS A 3 -22.11 12.21 3.05
N ARG A 4 -22.17 11.72 1.81
CA ARG A 4 -21.32 10.62 1.33
C ARG A 4 -19.84 10.95 1.60
N PRO A 5 -19.05 10.03 2.20
CA PRO A 5 -17.64 10.27 2.46
C PRO A 5 -16.87 10.45 1.15
N LEU A 6 -15.79 11.24 1.18
CA LEU A 6 -14.90 11.38 0.04
C LEU A 6 -14.05 10.11 -0.11
N VAL A 7 -13.53 9.56 0.99
CA VAL A 7 -12.63 8.41 1.00
C VAL A 7 -13.14 7.34 1.96
N SER A 8 -13.18 6.08 1.50
CA SER A 8 -13.30 4.90 2.35
C SER A 8 -11.91 4.32 2.58
N VAL A 9 -11.44 4.31 3.81
CA VAL A 9 -10.15 3.72 4.19
C VAL A 9 -10.37 2.29 4.62
N ILE A 10 -9.72 1.34 3.94
CA ILE A 10 -9.84 -0.09 4.18
C ILE A 10 -8.59 -0.58 4.88
N ILE A 11 -8.75 -1.18 6.07
CA ILE A 11 -7.67 -1.70 6.91
C ILE A 11 -7.91 -3.21 7.09
N PRO A 12 -7.20 -4.08 6.33
CA PRO A 12 -7.20 -5.51 6.63
C PRO A 12 -6.40 -5.73 7.92
N ALA A 13 -6.91 -6.55 8.83
CA ALA A 13 -6.34 -6.78 10.14
C ALA A 13 -6.33 -8.27 10.47
N TYR A 14 -5.19 -8.80 10.89
CA TYR A 14 -5.04 -10.17 11.37
C TYR A 14 -3.95 -10.25 12.44
N ASN A 15 -4.31 -10.63 13.68
CA ASN A 15 -3.40 -10.75 14.82
C ASN A 15 -2.51 -9.51 15.00
N CYS A 16 -3.10 -8.32 15.02
CA CYS A 16 -2.40 -7.03 15.06
C CYS A 16 -2.91 -6.07 16.13
N ALA A 17 -3.50 -6.59 17.21
CA ALA A 17 -4.07 -5.78 18.30
C ALA A 17 -3.09 -4.73 18.87
N GLY A 18 -1.78 -5.05 18.93
CA GLY A 18 -0.75 -4.13 19.41
C GLY A 18 -0.32 -3.03 18.43
N LEU A 19 -0.79 -3.06 17.17
CA LEU A 19 -0.32 -2.16 16.11
C LEU A 19 -1.42 -1.28 15.52
N ILE A 20 -2.65 -1.81 15.42
CA ILE A 20 -3.73 -1.23 14.63
C ILE A 20 -4.19 0.16 15.11
N SER A 21 -4.08 0.47 16.40
CA SER A 21 -4.49 1.78 16.93
C SER A 21 -3.76 2.92 16.24
N ARG A 22 -2.44 2.79 16.04
CA ARG A 22 -1.66 3.81 15.33
C ARG A 22 -2.10 4.00 13.88
N ALA A 23 -2.47 2.92 13.20
CA ALA A 23 -3.02 3.00 11.85
C ALA A 23 -4.34 3.78 11.85
N ILE A 24 -5.29 3.41 12.71
CA ILE A 24 -6.61 4.07 12.82
C ILE A 24 -6.45 5.55 13.17
N GLU A 25 -5.66 5.89 14.19
CA GLU A 25 -5.41 7.27 14.63
C GLU A 25 -4.81 8.11 13.50
N SER A 26 -3.90 7.54 12.70
CA SER A 26 -3.30 8.23 11.55
C SER A 26 -4.32 8.55 10.44
N VAL A 27 -5.41 7.78 10.37
CA VAL A 27 -6.53 8.05 9.45
C VAL A 27 -7.45 9.11 10.02
N LEU A 28 -7.76 9.07 11.32
CA LEU A 28 -8.68 10.01 11.96
C LEU A 28 -8.19 11.47 11.91
N ILE A 29 -6.89 11.70 11.80
CA ILE A 29 -6.31 13.04 11.65
C ILE A 29 -6.28 13.56 10.22
N GLN A 30 -6.79 12.80 9.23
CA GLN A 30 -6.81 13.27 7.83
C GLN A 30 -7.94 14.29 7.62
N GLU A 31 -7.61 15.40 6.96
CA GLU A 31 -8.50 16.57 6.78
C GLU A 31 -9.45 16.40 5.57
N VAL A 32 -10.13 15.26 5.48
CA VAL A 32 -11.13 14.97 4.45
C VAL A 32 -12.31 14.23 5.05
N SER A 33 -13.48 14.32 4.43
CA SER A 33 -14.62 13.48 4.82
C SER A 33 -14.29 12.02 4.51
N LEU A 34 -14.29 11.15 5.51
CA LEU A 34 -13.90 9.75 5.34
C LEU A 34 -14.76 8.79 6.16
N GLU A 35 -14.67 7.51 5.81
CA GLU A 35 -15.08 6.38 6.65
C GLU A 35 -13.90 5.40 6.79
N ILE A 36 -13.83 4.71 7.91
CA ILE A 36 -12.84 3.66 8.19
C ILE A 36 -13.56 2.32 8.24
N ILE A 37 -13.09 1.37 7.45
CA ILE A 37 -13.63 0.01 7.38
C ILE A 37 -12.51 -0.95 7.73
N VAL A 38 -12.52 -1.48 8.95
CA VAL A 38 -11.58 -2.51 9.39
C VAL A 38 -12.19 -3.88 9.09
N ILE A 39 -11.41 -4.74 8.44
CA ILE A 39 -11.79 -6.14 8.21
C ILE A 39 -10.87 -7.01 9.06
N ASP A 40 -11.40 -7.49 10.20
CA ASP A 40 -10.73 -8.49 11.03
C ASP A 40 -10.81 -9.85 10.35
N ASP A 41 -9.69 -10.36 9.90
CA ASP A 41 -9.58 -11.59 9.12
C ASP A 41 -9.53 -12.86 9.98
N GLY A 42 -10.33 -12.89 11.05
CA GLY A 42 -10.43 -14.03 11.96
C GLY A 42 -9.30 -14.07 12.99
N SER A 43 -8.93 -12.92 13.56
CA SER A 43 -7.88 -12.82 14.58
C SER A 43 -8.20 -13.64 15.82
N GLY A 44 -7.15 -14.21 16.40
CA GLY A 44 -7.16 -14.95 17.67
C GLY A 44 -6.61 -14.16 18.84
N ASP A 45 -6.10 -12.94 18.60
CA ASP A 45 -5.61 -12.02 19.64
C ASP A 45 -6.75 -11.10 20.17
N ASN A 46 -6.40 -10.11 21.00
CA ASN A 46 -7.35 -9.17 21.59
C ASN A 46 -7.77 -8.04 20.62
N LEU A 47 -7.70 -8.24 19.29
CA LEU A 47 -7.99 -7.22 18.30
C LEU A 47 -9.39 -6.62 18.46
N GLU A 48 -10.41 -7.46 18.65
CA GLU A 48 -11.80 -7.01 18.82
C GLU A 48 -11.96 -6.03 19.99
N LYS A 49 -11.32 -6.31 21.13
CA LYS A 49 -11.33 -5.41 22.30
C LYS A 49 -10.70 -4.05 21.99
N VAL A 50 -9.64 -4.02 21.17
CA VAL A 50 -9.02 -2.76 20.73
C VAL A 50 -9.97 -2.00 19.80
N LEU A 51 -10.62 -2.67 18.86
CA LEU A 51 -11.53 -2.05 17.90
C LEU A 51 -12.79 -1.49 18.56
N GLU A 52 -13.27 -2.11 19.65
CA GLU A 52 -14.41 -1.61 20.45
C GLU A 52 -14.18 -0.18 20.96
N THR A 53 -12.94 0.24 21.22
CA THR A 53 -12.63 1.61 21.67
C THR A 53 -12.96 2.68 20.64
N TYR A 54 -13.14 2.31 19.38
CA TYR A 54 -13.48 3.23 18.27
C TYR A 54 -14.97 3.15 17.88
N ARG A 55 -15.77 2.28 18.51
CA ARG A 55 -17.16 1.99 18.11
C ARG A 55 -18.07 3.22 18.10
N ASP A 56 -17.87 4.15 19.02
CA ASP A 56 -18.68 5.37 19.12
C ASP A 56 -18.33 6.43 18.05
N ASN A 57 -17.28 6.20 17.28
CA ASN A 57 -16.91 7.10 16.18
C ASN A 57 -17.81 6.79 14.95
N PRO A 58 -18.65 7.74 14.49
CA PRO A 58 -19.56 7.50 13.37
C PRO A 58 -18.85 7.23 12.03
N ALA A 59 -17.58 7.59 11.91
CA ALA A 59 -16.77 7.30 10.72
C ALA A 59 -16.13 5.91 10.77
N PHE A 60 -16.24 5.17 11.88
CA PHE A 60 -15.56 3.89 12.08
C PHE A 60 -16.55 2.72 12.01
N SER A 61 -16.11 1.64 11.35
CA SER A 61 -16.80 0.36 11.36
C SER A 61 -15.79 -0.78 11.27
N PHE A 62 -16.10 -1.93 11.87
CA PHE A 62 -15.33 -3.13 11.67
C PHE A 62 -16.22 -4.36 11.48
N ILE A 63 -15.69 -5.35 10.77
CA ILE A 63 -16.36 -6.64 10.52
C ILE A 63 -15.34 -7.74 10.69
N LYS A 64 -15.71 -8.77 11.45
CA LYS A 64 -14.92 -9.99 11.62
C LYS A 64 -15.30 -11.04 10.59
N ASN A 65 -14.32 -11.59 9.90
CA ASN A 65 -14.51 -12.73 9.02
C ASN A 65 -14.66 -14.02 9.85
N LYS A 66 -15.50 -14.94 9.39
CA LYS A 66 -15.66 -16.25 10.02
C LYS A 66 -14.44 -17.14 9.82
N THR A 67 -13.73 -16.96 8.73
CA THR A 67 -12.51 -17.67 8.35
C THR A 67 -11.51 -16.68 7.77
N ASN A 68 -10.22 -17.00 7.85
CA ASN A 68 -9.19 -16.18 7.22
C ASN A 68 -9.31 -16.23 5.70
N LEU A 69 -9.52 -15.05 5.09
CA LEU A 69 -9.65 -14.85 3.64
C LEU A 69 -8.36 -14.34 2.99
N GLY A 70 -7.35 -14.06 3.79
CA GLY A 70 -6.12 -13.39 3.35
C GLY A 70 -6.29 -11.88 3.12
N ALA A 71 -5.18 -11.21 2.86
CA ALA A 71 -5.16 -9.77 2.67
C ALA A 71 -6.00 -9.32 1.45
N ALA A 72 -5.92 -10.07 0.34
CA ALA A 72 -6.71 -9.81 -0.86
C ALA A 72 -8.21 -9.91 -0.59
N GLY A 73 -8.66 -11.01 0.03
CA GLY A 73 -10.06 -11.23 0.35
C GLY A 73 -10.62 -10.16 1.30
N SER A 74 -9.86 -9.80 2.33
CA SER A 74 -10.25 -8.77 3.29
C SER A 74 -10.31 -7.38 2.65
N ARG A 75 -9.35 -7.01 1.78
CA ARG A 75 -9.42 -5.74 1.04
C ARG A 75 -10.61 -5.71 0.07
N ASN A 76 -10.87 -6.78 -0.67
CA ASN A 76 -12.03 -6.87 -1.57
C ASN A 76 -13.37 -6.73 -0.82
N LYS A 77 -13.49 -7.35 0.35
CA LYS A 77 -14.67 -7.20 1.21
C LYS A 77 -14.87 -5.75 1.64
N GLY A 78 -13.80 -5.07 2.05
CA GLY A 78 -13.84 -3.64 2.38
C GLY A 78 -14.22 -2.78 1.17
N VAL A 79 -13.69 -3.07 -0.03
CA VAL A 79 -14.04 -2.37 -1.28
C VAL A 79 -15.53 -2.54 -1.62
N ALA A 80 -16.11 -3.72 -1.41
CA ALA A 80 -17.53 -3.95 -1.65
C ALA A 80 -18.43 -3.08 -0.76
N MET A 81 -17.99 -2.80 0.47
CA MET A 81 -18.71 -1.98 1.44
C MET A 81 -18.48 -0.48 1.29
N ALA A 82 -17.41 -0.08 0.61
CA ALA A 82 -16.98 1.31 0.47
C ALA A 82 -18.07 2.19 -0.16
N LYS A 83 -18.40 3.30 0.55
CA LYS A 83 -19.35 4.34 0.14
C LYS A 83 -18.63 5.57 -0.44
N GLY A 84 -17.34 5.74 -0.14
CA GLY A 84 -16.54 6.86 -0.61
C GLY A 84 -16.39 6.94 -2.13
N ARG A 85 -16.12 8.14 -2.64
CA ARG A 85 -15.75 8.32 -4.05
C ARG A 85 -14.41 7.65 -4.36
N TYR A 86 -13.52 7.62 -3.39
CA TYR A 86 -12.23 6.94 -3.42
C TYR A 86 -12.17 5.86 -2.35
N VAL A 87 -11.37 4.83 -2.60
CA VAL A 87 -10.88 3.91 -1.59
C VAL A 87 -9.40 4.14 -1.34
N ALA A 88 -8.96 3.97 -0.12
CA ALA A 88 -7.56 3.95 0.26
C ALA A 88 -7.27 2.68 1.05
N PHE A 89 -6.09 2.10 0.87
CA PHE A 89 -5.67 0.92 1.62
C PHE A 89 -4.59 1.31 2.63
N LEU A 90 -4.68 0.75 3.83
CA LEU A 90 -3.69 0.90 4.88
C LEU A 90 -3.54 -0.44 5.61
N ASP A 91 -2.33 -0.99 5.62
CA ASP A 91 -2.05 -2.19 6.40
C ASP A 91 -1.96 -1.81 7.90
N ALA A 92 -2.41 -2.71 8.77
CA ALA A 92 -2.62 -2.43 10.19
C ALA A 92 -1.31 -2.15 10.98
N ASP A 93 -0.15 -2.44 10.40
CA ASP A 93 1.17 -2.19 10.98
C ASP A 93 1.85 -0.92 10.46
N ASP A 94 1.24 -0.26 9.46
CA ASP A 94 1.69 1.01 8.88
C ASP A 94 0.92 2.21 9.45
N TYR A 95 1.35 3.44 9.12
CA TYR A 95 0.58 4.64 9.41
C TYR A 95 0.88 5.78 8.43
N TRP A 96 -0.02 6.76 8.36
CA TRP A 96 0.08 7.90 7.46
C TRP A 96 0.51 9.19 8.18
N ALA A 97 1.20 10.04 7.45
CA ALA A 97 1.39 11.45 7.84
C ALA A 97 0.12 12.26 7.56
N ALA A 98 -0.07 13.37 8.28
CA ALA A 98 -1.18 14.29 8.06
C ALA A 98 -1.20 14.84 6.62
N GLY A 99 -2.41 15.13 6.11
CA GLY A 99 -2.63 15.70 4.79
C GLY A 99 -2.45 14.74 3.61
N LYS A 100 -2.16 13.44 3.85
CA LYS A 100 -1.94 12.45 2.78
C LYS A 100 -3.16 12.35 1.86
N LEU A 101 -4.34 12.10 2.41
CA LEU A 101 -5.55 11.88 1.62
C LEU A 101 -5.92 13.11 0.82
N LYS A 102 -5.82 14.30 1.41
CA LYS A 102 -6.09 15.57 0.71
C LYS A 102 -5.16 15.76 -0.48
N LYS A 103 -3.84 15.62 -0.29
CA LYS A 103 -2.85 15.79 -1.37
C LYS A 103 -3.08 14.81 -2.51
N GLN A 104 -3.43 13.56 -2.21
CA GLN A 104 -3.67 12.54 -3.24
C GLN A 104 -4.98 12.78 -3.98
N THR A 105 -6.08 13.07 -3.28
CA THR A 105 -7.37 13.36 -3.94
C THR A 105 -7.28 14.63 -4.81
N ASP A 106 -6.64 15.71 -4.33
CA ASP A 106 -6.41 16.93 -5.12
C ASP A 106 -5.56 16.64 -6.38
N ALA A 107 -4.50 15.79 -6.24
CA ALA A 107 -3.69 15.40 -7.39
C ALA A 107 -4.47 14.56 -8.40
N MET A 108 -5.31 13.63 -7.94
CA MET A 108 -6.16 12.80 -8.80
C MET A 108 -7.20 13.64 -9.54
N GLU A 109 -7.82 14.63 -8.88
CA GLU A 109 -8.76 15.55 -9.52
C GLU A 109 -8.07 16.40 -10.61
N ARG A 110 -6.88 16.94 -10.30
CA ARG A 110 -6.12 17.78 -11.23
C ARG A 110 -5.61 17.02 -12.45
N THR A 111 -5.16 15.77 -12.25
CA THR A 111 -4.50 14.98 -13.31
C THR A 111 -5.43 14.03 -14.05
N GLY A 112 -6.64 13.80 -13.51
CA GLY A 112 -7.57 12.78 -14.02
C GLY A 112 -7.14 11.34 -13.75
N CYS A 113 -6.04 11.10 -13.03
CA CYS A 113 -5.58 9.76 -12.69
C CYS A 113 -6.61 9.02 -11.84
N VAL A 114 -6.76 7.72 -12.08
CA VAL A 114 -7.67 6.87 -11.30
C VAL A 114 -7.00 6.27 -10.07
N LEU A 115 -5.66 6.26 -10.03
CA LEU A 115 -4.82 5.73 -8.95
C LEU A 115 -3.74 6.75 -8.59
N SER A 116 -3.54 6.94 -7.29
CA SER A 116 -2.44 7.72 -6.71
C SER A 116 -1.69 6.91 -5.65
N CYS A 117 -0.39 7.14 -5.52
CA CYS A 117 0.43 6.61 -4.43
C CYS A 117 1.39 7.67 -3.90
N THR A 118 2.05 7.40 -2.78
CA THR A 118 3.03 8.32 -2.17
C THR A 118 4.39 7.66 -1.99
N ALA A 119 5.45 8.46 -1.87
CA ALA A 119 6.69 7.99 -1.30
C ALA A 119 6.46 7.47 0.13
N ARG A 120 7.38 6.64 0.62
CA ARG A 120 7.32 6.07 1.97
C ARG A 120 8.63 6.22 2.71
N GLU A 121 8.53 6.41 4.00
CA GLU A 121 9.65 6.31 4.93
C GLU A 121 9.60 4.97 5.64
N LEU A 122 10.75 4.31 5.76
CA LEU A 122 10.83 3.00 6.39
C LEU A 122 10.87 3.13 7.92
N MET A 123 10.21 2.20 8.60
CA MET A 123 10.30 2.00 10.05
C MET A 123 10.95 0.67 10.37
N THR A 124 11.59 0.60 11.52
CA THR A 124 12.05 -0.67 12.11
C THR A 124 10.85 -1.54 12.50
N PRO A 125 11.03 -2.85 12.77
CA PRO A 125 9.97 -3.68 13.33
C PRO A 125 9.39 -3.15 14.65
N GLN A 126 10.16 -2.37 15.43
CA GLN A 126 9.73 -1.72 16.67
C GLN A 126 8.94 -0.43 16.43
N GLY A 127 8.89 0.08 15.18
CA GLY A 127 8.13 1.26 14.79
C GLY A 127 8.89 2.58 14.87
N GLU A 128 10.21 2.52 14.91
CA GLU A 128 11.09 3.70 14.86
C GLU A 128 11.37 4.09 13.42
N LEU A 129 11.29 5.38 13.10
CA LEU A 129 11.61 5.89 11.77
C LEU A 129 13.12 5.76 11.52
N THR A 130 13.47 5.21 10.34
CA THR A 130 14.88 4.99 9.96
C THR A 130 15.49 6.19 9.22
N GLY A 131 14.69 7.21 8.86
CA GLY A 131 15.11 8.29 7.97
C GLY A 131 15.27 7.85 6.50
N ARG A 132 15.14 6.56 6.19
CA ARG A 132 15.27 6.04 4.83
C ARG A 132 13.97 6.22 4.05
N ILE A 133 14.00 7.07 3.03
CA ILE A 133 12.87 7.35 2.15
C ILE A 133 12.99 6.54 0.88
N ILE A 134 11.90 5.86 0.50
CA ILE A 134 11.73 5.21 -0.79
C ILE A 134 10.88 6.14 -1.67
N PRO A 135 11.49 6.78 -2.68
CA PRO A 135 10.80 7.75 -3.52
C PRO A 135 9.86 7.08 -4.51
N VAL A 136 8.95 7.87 -5.07
CA VAL A 136 8.13 7.53 -6.24
C VAL A 136 8.27 8.58 -7.32
N LYS A 137 8.02 8.22 -8.59
CA LYS A 137 7.88 9.17 -9.69
C LYS A 137 6.55 9.91 -9.58
N GLU A 138 6.47 11.15 -10.05
CA GLU A 138 5.19 11.90 -10.13
C GLU A 138 4.20 11.26 -11.10
N GLU A 139 4.70 10.68 -12.18
CA GLU A 139 3.95 9.86 -13.11
C GLU A 139 4.56 8.46 -13.16
N ILE A 140 3.71 7.44 -12.95
CA ILE A 140 4.09 6.02 -12.99
C ILE A 140 3.29 5.37 -14.10
N THR A 141 3.98 4.89 -15.13
CA THR A 141 3.35 4.24 -16.27
C THR A 141 3.27 2.72 -16.07
N TYR A 142 2.44 2.06 -16.87
CA TYR A 142 2.40 0.58 -16.95
C TYR A 142 3.79 0.00 -17.20
N ARG A 143 4.57 0.62 -18.10
CA ARG A 143 5.92 0.17 -18.43
C ARG A 143 6.87 0.30 -17.25
N ASP A 144 6.84 1.43 -16.53
CA ASP A 144 7.66 1.61 -15.32
C ASP A 144 7.36 0.49 -14.31
N LEU A 145 6.07 0.22 -14.11
CA LEU A 145 5.63 -0.76 -13.13
C LEU A 145 6.02 -2.19 -13.52
N LEU A 146 6.03 -2.55 -14.81
CA LEU A 146 6.52 -3.85 -15.27
C LEU A 146 7.98 -4.13 -14.90
N HIS A 147 8.81 -3.09 -14.84
CA HIS A 147 10.23 -3.22 -14.50
C HIS A 147 10.50 -3.16 -13.00
N HIS A 148 9.61 -2.55 -12.21
CA HIS A 148 9.77 -2.44 -10.77
C HIS A 148 8.46 -2.04 -10.09
N ASN A 149 8.02 -2.82 -9.08
CA ASN A 149 6.89 -2.41 -8.24
C ASN A 149 7.29 -1.22 -7.35
N SER A 150 6.89 -0.01 -7.76
CA SER A 150 7.10 1.22 -7.00
C SER A 150 5.87 1.62 -6.16
N ILE A 151 4.72 0.99 -6.39
CA ILE A 151 3.45 1.30 -5.72
C ILE A 151 3.28 0.36 -4.52
N ASN A 152 3.33 0.90 -3.31
CA ASN A 152 3.05 0.16 -2.08
C ASN A 152 1.55 0.25 -1.77
N CYS A 153 0.92 -0.86 -1.40
CA CYS A 153 -0.52 -0.95 -1.15
C CYS A 153 -1.00 0.08 -0.12
N SER A 154 -0.34 0.19 1.04
CA SER A 154 -0.67 1.16 2.10
C SER A 154 -0.54 2.62 1.68
N SER A 155 0.07 2.92 0.52
CA SER A 155 0.18 4.28 -0.01
C SER A 155 -0.93 4.66 -0.97
N VAL A 156 -1.72 3.68 -1.44
CA VAL A 156 -2.65 3.87 -2.58
C VAL A 156 -3.93 4.58 -2.18
N VAL A 157 -4.37 5.48 -3.07
CA VAL A 157 -5.76 5.96 -3.21
C VAL A 157 -6.23 5.64 -4.62
N LEU A 158 -7.42 5.09 -4.75
CA LEU A 158 -7.98 4.58 -6.00
C LEU A 158 -9.44 5.02 -6.14
N LYS A 159 -9.93 5.33 -7.35
CA LYS A 159 -11.37 5.53 -7.57
C LYS A 159 -12.13 4.26 -7.20
N THR A 160 -13.18 4.39 -6.39
CA THR A 160 -13.96 3.23 -5.87
C THR A 160 -14.53 2.39 -6.99
N GLU A 161 -15.03 2.99 -8.06
CA GLU A 161 -15.52 2.27 -9.24
C GLU A 161 -14.45 1.40 -9.90
N VAL A 162 -13.19 1.90 -9.94
CA VAL A 162 -12.06 1.14 -10.49
C VAL A 162 -11.69 0.00 -9.55
N ALA A 163 -11.63 0.24 -8.23
CA ALA A 163 -11.37 -0.82 -7.26
C ALA A 163 -12.39 -1.97 -7.35
N LYS A 164 -13.67 -1.64 -7.53
CA LYS A 164 -14.75 -2.64 -7.69
C LYS A 164 -14.62 -3.45 -8.99
N ASN A 165 -14.08 -2.85 -10.05
CA ASN A 165 -13.90 -3.51 -11.36
C ASN A 165 -12.58 -4.30 -11.45
N TYR A 166 -11.64 -4.09 -10.54
CA TYR A 166 -10.34 -4.75 -10.49
C TYR A 166 -10.07 -5.31 -9.09
N PRO A 167 -10.79 -6.37 -8.67
CA PRO A 167 -10.57 -6.99 -7.38
C PRO A 167 -9.14 -7.55 -7.29
N MET A 168 -8.60 -7.59 -6.08
CA MET A 168 -7.33 -8.25 -5.80
C MET A 168 -7.52 -9.76 -5.86
N GLU A 169 -6.73 -10.42 -6.71
CA GLU A 169 -6.76 -11.87 -6.95
C GLU A 169 -5.36 -12.43 -6.70
N HIS A 170 -5.26 -13.78 -6.57
CA HIS A 170 -3.98 -14.47 -6.43
C HIS A 170 -3.22 -14.12 -5.15
N ASP A 171 -3.85 -14.37 -4.00
CA ASP A 171 -3.23 -14.15 -2.67
C ASP A 171 -1.98 -15.02 -2.44
N ASP A 172 -1.73 -16.00 -3.30
CA ASP A 172 -0.50 -16.80 -3.41
C ASP A 172 0.65 -16.04 -4.10
N SER A 173 0.42 -14.81 -4.55
CA SER A 173 1.39 -13.94 -5.20
C SER A 173 1.33 -12.51 -4.61
N HIS A 174 1.86 -11.53 -5.32
CA HIS A 174 1.71 -10.10 -5.01
C HIS A 174 0.40 -9.59 -5.63
N GLU A 175 -0.71 -9.80 -4.94
CA GLU A 175 -2.07 -9.50 -5.39
C GLU A 175 -2.28 -8.03 -5.74
N ASP A 176 -1.70 -7.14 -4.96
CA ASP A 176 -1.73 -5.70 -5.15
C ASP A 176 -0.97 -5.30 -6.44
N TYR A 177 0.22 -5.84 -6.64
CA TYR A 177 1.04 -5.55 -7.81
C TYR A 177 0.36 -6.00 -9.11
N ILE A 178 -0.26 -7.20 -9.13
CA ILE A 178 -1.05 -7.69 -10.27
C ILE A 178 -2.19 -6.71 -10.56
N THR A 179 -2.89 -6.27 -9.53
CA THR A 179 -4.03 -5.34 -9.65
C THR A 179 -3.59 -4.00 -10.21
N TRP A 180 -2.48 -3.43 -9.71
CA TRP A 180 -1.96 -2.16 -10.23
C TRP A 180 -1.53 -2.27 -11.70
N LEU A 181 -0.92 -3.38 -12.09
CA LEU A 181 -0.54 -3.63 -13.48
C LEU A 181 -1.78 -3.73 -14.39
N LYS A 182 -2.83 -4.47 -13.99
CA LYS A 182 -4.10 -4.55 -14.74
C LYS A 182 -4.75 -3.17 -14.90
N ILE A 183 -4.78 -2.36 -13.83
CA ILE A 183 -5.33 -0.99 -13.86
C ILE A 183 -4.53 -0.10 -14.80
N LEU A 184 -3.19 -0.07 -14.66
CA LEU A 184 -2.34 0.78 -15.48
C LEU A 184 -2.26 0.36 -16.96
N GLN A 185 -2.51 -0.92 -17.26
CA GLN A 185 -2.68 -1.37 -18.63
C GLN A 185 -3.84 -0.66 -19.32
N LYS A 186 -4.96 -0.41 -18.62
CA LYS A 186 -6.14 0.30 -19.14
C LYS A 186 -6.00 1.82 -19.03
N TYR A 187 -5.65 2.32 -17.85
CA TYR A 187 -5.67 3.75 -17.53
C TYR A 187 -4.33 4.46 -17.77
N LYS A 188 -3.31 3.71 -18.22
CA LYS A 188 -1.99 4.14 -18.69
C LYS A 188 -1.05 4.61 -17.59
N LYS A 189 -1.52 5.43 -16.63
CA LYS A 189 -0.67 6.04 -15.60
C LYS A 189 -1.35 6.19 -14.25
N ALA A 190 -0.52 6.24 -13.20
CA ALA A 190 -0.86 6.66 -11.86
C ALA A 190 -0.11 7.94 -11.52
N CYS A 191 -0.65 8.75 -10.58
CA CYS A 191 0.04 9.91 -10.06
C CYS A 191 0.73 9.59 -8.71
N GLY A 192 2.01 9.95 -8.60
CA GLY A 192 2.81 9.77 -7.40
C GLY A 192 3.06 11.09 -6.67
N ILE A 193 2.94 11.06 -5.36
CA ILE A 193 3.30 12.17 -4.47
C ILE A 193 4.68 11.89 -3.90
N ARG A 194 5.65 12.77 -4.16
CA ARG A 194 7.06 12.57 -3.75
C ARG A 194 7.28 12.65 -2.23
N GLU A 195 6.33 13.23 -1.50
CA GLU A 195 6.41 13.31 -0.05
C GLU A 195 6.25 11.93 0.58
N PRO A 196 7.04 11.57 1.63
CA PRO A 196 6.98 10.28 2.30
C PRO A 196 5.81 10.23 3.30
N LEU A 197 4.58 10.27 2.77
CA LEU A 197 3.33 10.35 3.54
C LEU A 197 2.89 8.98 4.09
N LEU A 198 3.51 7.90 3.65
CA LEU A 198 3.38 6.58 4.26
C LEU A 198 4.59 6.30 5.15
N LYS A 199 4.35 5.84 6.38
CA LYS A 199 5.35 5.27 7.29
C LYS A 199 5.19 3.75 7.27
N TYR A 200 6.14 3.09 6.61
CA TYR A 200 6.09 1.67 6.26
C TYR A 200 6.94 0.83 7.21
N ARG A 201 6.32 -0.13 7.89
CA ARG A 201 7.00 -1.03 8.84
C ARG A 201 7.69 -2.18 8.12
N LEU A 202 8.98 -2.36 8.42
CA LEU A 202 9.71 -3.54 7.99
C LEU A 202 9.32 -4.73 8.87
N SER A 203 8.85 -5.81 8.26
CA SER A 203 8.50 -7.05 8.96
C SER A 203 9.30 -8.22 8.40
N ASN A 204 9.83 -9.04 9.30
CA ASN A 204 10.49 -10.30 8.92
C ASN A 204 9.50 -11.45 8.75
N GLN A 205 8.24 -11.26 9.15
CA GLN A 205 7.21 -12.30 9.17
C GLN A 205 6.17 -12.18 8.02
N GLY A 206 6.21 -11.10 7.25
CA GLY A 206 5.28 -10.88 6.13
C GLY A 206 5.65 -11.68 4.87
N LYS A 207 4.77 -11.65 3.85
CA LYS A 207 4.97 -12.28 2.52
C LYS A 207 6.35 -11.97 1.90
N SER A 208 6.95 -10.83 2.23
CA SER A 208 8.26 -10.38 1.74
C SER A 208 9.46 -10.89 2.56
N GLY A 209 9.25 -11.54 3.70
CA GLY A 209 10.32 -11.96 4.61
C GLY A 209 11.20 -13.08 4.03
N ASN A 210 10.62 -13.99 3.25
CA ASN A 210 11.37 -15.04 2.56
C ASN A 210 11.71 -14.62 1.13
N LYS A 211 12.99 -14.33 0.87
CA LYS A 211 13.47 -13.84 -0.45
C LYS A 211 13.16 -14.78 -1.61
N LEU A 212 13.29 -16.10 -1.40
CA LEU A 212 13.04 -17.09 -2.45
C LEU A 212 11.54 -17.17 -2.78
N GLN A 213 10.69 -17.16 -1.75
CA GLN A 213 9.25 -17.12 -1.93
C GLN A 213 8.81 -15.82 -2.62
N SER A 214 9.34 -14.67 -2.19
CA SER A 214 9.06 -13.37 -2.81
C SER A 214 9.50 -13.32 -4.29
N ALA A 215 10.64 -13.91 -4.63
CA ALA A 215 11.11 -14.04 -6.01
C ALA A 215 10.14 -14.89 -6.86
N ARG A 216 9.69 -16.05 -6.35
CA ARG A 216 8.69 -16.90 -7.00
C ARG A 216 7.37 -16.13 -7.20
N MET A 217 6.89 -15.46 -6.18
CA MET A 217 5.67 -14.63 -6.24
C MET A 217 5.80 -13.55 -7.31
N THR A 218 6.95 -12.83 -7.37
CA THR A 218 7.21 -11.82 -8.41
C THR A 218 7.19 -12.42 -9.81
N PHE A 219 7.78 -13.60 -10.02
CA PHE A 219 7.72 -14.29 -11.31
C PHE A 219 6.29 -14.64 -11.69
N MET A 220 5.49 -15.13 -10.72
CA MET A 220 4.08 -15.47 -10.94
C MET A 220 3.22 -14.27 -11.32
N VAL A 221 3.55 -13.04 -10.87
CA VAL A 221 2.86 -11.82 -11.33
C VAL A 221 2.81 -11.76 -12.86
N TYR A 222 3.93 -11.99 -13.53
CA TYR A 222 3.98 -11.94 -14.99
C TYR A 222 3.24 -13.09 -15.66
N ARG A 223 3.20 -14.27 -15.00
CA ARG A 223 2.40 -15.41 -15.47
C ARG A 223 0.90 -15.13 -15.37
N TYR A 224 0.45 -14.53 -14.28
CA TYR A 224 -0.96 -14.13 -14.08
C TYR A 224 -1.38 -12.99 -15.01
N LEU A 225 -0.45 -12.19 -15.51
CA LEU A 225 -0.72 -11.23 -16.59
C LEU A 225 -0.83 -11.89 -17.99
N GLY A 226 -0.71 -13.22 -18.08
CA GLY A 226 -0.79 -13.95 -19.34
C GLY A 226 0.49 -13.92 -20.18
N PHE A 227 1.65 -13.50 -19.63
CA PHE A 227 2.89 -13.49 -20.38
C PHE A 227 3.44 -14.92 -20.57
N GLY A 228 3.98 -15.20 -21.76
CA GLY A 228 4.75 -16.41 -22.04
C GLY A 228 6.03 -16.48 -21.17
N ILE A 229 6.63 -17.68 -21.05
CA ILE A 229 7.79 -17.91 -20.16
C ILE A 229 8.94 -16.95 -20.47
N LEU A 230 9.34 -16.78 -21.72
CA LEU A 230 10.47 -15.90 -22.11
C LEU A 230 10.24 -14.45 -21.70
N LYS A 231 9.03 -13.93 -21.93
CA LYS A 231 8.66 -12.56 -21.54
C LYS A 231 8.61 -12.40 -20.02
N SER A 232 8.13 -13.42 -19.30
CA SER A 232 8.12 -13.44 -17.83
C SER A 232 9.54 -13.43 -17.26
N CYS A 233 10.45 -14.25 -17.82
CA CYS A 233 11.87 -14.25 -17.44
C CYS A 233 12.54 -12.89 -17.69
N TYR A 234 12.27 -12.25 -18.83
CA TYR A 234 12.82 -10.92 -19.14
C TYR A 234 12.41 -9.87 -18.08
N TYR A 235 11.12 -9.74 -17.77
CA TYR A 235 10.66 -8.77 -16.78
C TYR A 235 11.10 -9.12 -15.37
N PHE A 236 11.14 -10.40 -15.02
CA PHE A 236 11.65 -10.85 -13.72
C PHE A 236 13.14 -10.49 -13.54
N ALA A 237 13.99 -10.76 -14.55
CA ALA A 237 15.40 -10.36 -14.51
C ALA A 237 15.57 -8.84 -14.39
N SER A 238 14.79 -8.07 -15.16
CA SER A 238 14.76 -6.61 -15.06
C SER A 238 14.34 -6.14 -13.67
N TYR A 239 13.29 -6.73 -13.08
CA TYR A 239 12.84 -6.43 -11.73
C TYR A 239 13.94 -6.68 -10.68
N ALA A 240 14.61 -7.83 -10.78
CA ALA A 240 15.71 -8.19 -9.88
C ALA A 240 16.87 -7.19 -9.96
N LEU A 241 17.28 -6.80 -11.19
CA LEU A 241 18.34 -5.81 -11.42
C LEU A 241 17.99 -4.44 -10.82
N HIS A 242 16.76 -3.96 -11.03
CA HIS A 242 16.29 -2.70 -10.42
C HIS A 242 16.22 -2.77 -8.89
N GLY A 243 15.84 -3.92 -8.35
CA GLY A 243 15.86 -4.20 -6.91
C GLY A 243 17.26 -4.07 -6.32
N VAL A 244 18.26 -4.71 -6.94
CA VAL A 244 19.67 -4.64 -6.53
C VAL A 244 20.19 -3.20 -6.60
N TRP A 245 19.95 -2.50 -7.71
CA TRP A 245 20.40 -1.11 -7.90
C TRP A 245 19.82 -0.16 -6.83
N LYS A 246 18.58 -0.36 -6.42
CA LYS A 246 17.93 0.41 -5.36
C LYS A 246 18.58 0.20 -3.99
N TYR A 247 19.08 -0.99 -3.69
CA TYR A 247 19.75 -1.28 -2.42
C TYR A 247 21.22 -0.83 -2.43
N TYR A 248 21.96 -0.96 -3.53
CA TYR A 248 23.38 -0.60 -3.62
C TYR A 248 23.62 0.84 -4.06
N GLY A 249 22.76 1.43 -4.89
CA GLY A 249 22.92 2.80 -5.41
C GLY A 249 22.72 3.90 -4.35
N PHE A 250 22.03 3.63 -3.26
CA PHE A 250 21.82 4.59 -2.15
C PHE A 250 22.94 4.54 -1.11
N SER A 251 23.65 3.42 -0.94
CA SER A 251 24.74 3.29 0.02
C SER A 251 25.97 4.16 -0.34
N GLY A 252 26.16 4.52 -1.61
CA GLY A 252 27.32 5.29 -2.08
C GLY A 252 27.26 6.80 -1.86
N LYS A 253 26.08 7.36 -1.53
CA LYS A 253 25.93 8.82 -1.33
C LYS A 253 26.08 9.28 0.12
N GLU A 254 25.84 8.41 1.10
CA GLU A 254 26.02 8.75 2.52
C GLU A 254 27.50 8.76 2.94
N HIS A 255 28.35 7.91 2.36
CA HIS A 255 29.79 7.91 2.67
C HIS A 255 30.56 9.12 2.13
N LYS A 256 30.06 9.83 1.10
CA LYS A 256 30.73 11.04 0.59
C LYS A 256 30.44 12.30 1.39
N LYS A 257 29.28 12.40 2.08
CA LYS A 257 28.97 13.59 2.91
C LYS A 257 29.68 13.59 4.26
N THR A 258 29.98 12.42 4.82
CA THR A 258 30.66 12.33 6.14
C THR A 258 32.16 12.62 6.02
N THR A 259 32.77 12.37 4.87
CA THR A 259 34.21 12.61 4.64
C THR A 259 34.54 14.06 4.26
N GLU A 260 33.59 14.81 3.70
CA GLU A 260 33.79 16.25 3.40
C GLU A 260 33.61 17.16 4.64
N ASN A 261 32.79 16.77 5.62
CA ASN A 261 32.61 17.53 6.87
C ASN A 261 33.71 17.29 7.92
N GLN A 262 34.61 16.32 7.71
CA GLN A 262 35.78 16.10 8.58
C GLN A 262 37.08 16.75 8.04
N ARG A 263 37.00 17.43 6.89
CA ARG A 263 38.13 18.12 6.26
C ARG A 263 37.98 19.64 6.14
N ARG A 264 37.03 20.21 6.89
CA ARG A 264 36.92 21.69 7.06
C ARG A 264 37.08 22.08 8.51
#